data_e38a699fa99a1342955084d5524e8da9
#
_entry.id   e38a699fa99a1342955084d5524e8da9
#
_cell.length_a   1.000
_cell.length_b   1.000
_cell.length_c   1.000
_cell.angle_alpha   90.00
_cell.angle_beta   90.00
_cell.angle_gamma   90.00
#
_symmetry.space_group_name_H-M   'P 1'
#
loop_
_entity.id
_entity.type
_entity.pdbx_description
1 polymer ?
#
loop_
_entity_poly.entity_id
_entity_poly.type
_entity_poly.pdbx_seq_one_letter_code
_entity_poly.pdbx_strand_id
1 'polypeptide(L)'
;MKIFVGLGNPGKEYDNTRHNIGFEFIDYYLDYKNIDNKFKKKFNGNYILTNIGDEQVIFLKPLSYMNLSGGVLKKFIDYFKIDVDDIYVICDDLDLKVGNFKFRNRGSSGGHNGLKDISKAIGSNSYKRIRIGIDNDKDRDTKDYVLSKLSKEDKEKILDVYKTISLGVDDIFKYDFTKIMSLYNRKNN
;
A
#
# COMPACT_ATOMS: atom_id res chain seq x y z
N MET A 1 -17.18 -3.00 -4.15
CA MET A 1 -16.33 -3.40 -2.98
C MET A 1 -14.90 -3.08 -3.29
N LYS A 2 -14.23 -2.33 -2.42
CA LYS A 2 -12.83 -1.94 -2.63
C LYS A 2 -11.88 -2.78 -1.78
N ILE A 3 -10.66 -3.00 -2.28
CA ILE A 3 -9.59 -3.65 -1.51
C ILE A 3 -8.34 -2.77 -1.47
N PHE A 4 -7.88 -2.47 -0.26
CA PHE A 4 -6.62 -1.79 0.01
C PHE A 4 -5.60 -2.82 0.48
N VAL A 5 -4.52 -2.95 -0.26
CA VAL A 5 -3.45 -3.94 -0.01
C VAL A 5 -2.20 -3.20 0.42
N GLY A 6 -1.84 -3.28 1.68
CA GLY A 6 -0.52 -2.85 2.14
C GLY A 6 0.52 -3.90 1.81
N LEU A 7 1.62 -3.52 1.16
CA LEU A 7 2.73 -4.43 0.91
C LEU A 7 3.75 -4.40 2.05
N GLY A 8 4.33 -5.55 2.35
CA GLY A 8 5.33 -5.76 3.38
C GLY A 8 5.72 -7.23 3.49
N ASN A 9 6.74 -7.52 4.28
CA ASN A 9 7.15 -8.87 4.64
C ASN A 9 6.64 -9.22 6.04
N PRO A 10 6.15 -10.45 6.27
CA PRO A 10 5.73 -10.91 7.58
C PRO A 10 6.95 -11.23 8.46
N GLY A 11 6.85 -10.93 9.75
CA GLY A 11 7.88 -11.20 10.76
C GLY A 11 8.35 -9.94 11.46
N LYS A 12 8.66 -10.06 12.76
CA LYS A 12 9.08 -8.93 13.61
C LYS A 12 10.38 -8.29 13.14
N GLU A 13 11.25 -9.05 12.49
CA GLU A 13 12.52 -8.60 11.89
C GLU A 13 12.30 -7.53 10.81
N TYR A 14 11.13 -7.55 10.14
CA TYR A 14 10.77 -6.60 9.09
C TYR A 14 9.99 -5.39 9.59
N ASP A 15 9.60 -5.36 10.86
CA ASP A 15 8.90 -4.23 11.45
C ASP A 15 9.75 -2.95 11.34
N ASN A 16 9.11 -1.84 10.96
CA ASN A 16 9.75 -0.55 10.73
C ASN A 16 10.82 -0.52 9.63
N THR A 17 10.85 -1.50 8.73
CA THR A 17 11.69 -1.43 7.52
C THR A 17 10.99 -0.60 6.45
N ARG A 18 11.80 -0.02 5.53
CA ARG A 18 11.29 0.76 4.40
C ARG A 18 10.29 -0.02 3.55
N HIS A 19 10.54 -1.32 3.36
CA HIS A 19 9.69 -2.19 2.55
C HIS A 19 8.34 -2.54 3.21
N ASN A 20 8.20 -2.32 4.53
CA ASN A 20 6.96 -2.57 5.27
C ASN A 20 6.03 -1.35 5.41
N ILE A 21 6.36 -0.25 4.74
CA ILE A 21 5.60 0.99 4.82
C ILE A 21 4.13 0.82 4.40
N GLY A 22 3.83 -0.13 3.51
CA GLY A 22 2.45 -0.46 3.13
C GLY A 22 1.68 -1.13 4.29
N PHE A 23 2.30 -2.05 5.02
CA PHE A 23 1.71 -2.66 6.22
C PHE A 23 1.43 -1.61 7.31
N GLU A 24 2.42 -0.76 7.55
CA GLU A 24 2.33 0.29 8.57
C GLU A 24 1.24 1.32 8.25
N PHE A 25 1.10 1.69 6.96
CA PHE A 25 0.03 2.57 6.54
C PHE A 25 -1.36 1.96 6.78
N ILE A 26 -1.55 0.67 6.52
CA ILE A 26 -2.84 0.00 6.82
C ILE A 26 -3.15 0.12 8.31
N ASP A 27 -2.20 -0.19 9.21
CA ASP A 27 -2.40 -0.06 10.65
C ASP A 27 -2.73 1.38 11.03
N TYR A 28 -1.96 2.34 10.54
CA TYR A 28 -2.18 3.75 10.78
C TYR A 28 -3.58 4.21 10.34
N TYR A 29 -4.04 3.81 9.15
CA TYR A 29 -5.34 4.21 8.62
C TYR A 29 -6.50 3.60 9.42
N LEU A 30 -6.37 2.35 9.85
CA LEU A 30 -7.37 1.71 10.72
C LEU A 30 -7.50 2.45 12.06
N ASP A 31 -6.37 2.80 12.68
CA ASP A 31 -6.35 3.60 13.93
C ASP A 31 -6.94 5.00 13.70
N TYR A 32 -6.57 5.67 12.60
CA TYR A 32 -7.10 6.98 12.22
C TYR A 32 -8.64 6.96 12.06
N LYS A 33 -9.20 5.87 11.54
CA LYS A 33 -10.66 5.68 11.37
C LYS A 33 -11.36 5.10 12.59
N ASN A 34 -10.64 4.80 13.67
CA ASN A 34 -11.14 4.05 14.83
C ASN A 34 -11.79 2.71 14.44
N ILE A 35 -11.25 2.04 13.44
CA ILE A 35 -11.66 0.70 13.03
C ILE A 35 -10.88 -0.31 13.88
N ASP A 36 -11.60 -1.27 14.50
CA ASP A 36 -10.98 -2.34 15.28
C ASP A 36 -10.00 -3.13 14.40
N ASN A 37 -8.71 -3.13 14.77
CA ASN A 37 -7.65 -3.77 14.02
C ASN A 37 -7.48 -5.28 14.34
N LYS A 38 -8.55 -5.96 14.73
CA LYS A 38 -8.58 -7.41 14.88
C LYS A 38 -8.62 -8.10 13.52
N PHE A 39 -7.43 -8.32 12.97
CA PHE A 39 -7.28 -9.01 11.70
C PHE A 39 -7.77 -10.46 11.74
N LYS A 40 -8.56 -10.84 10.74
CA LYS A 40 -8.88 -12.24 10.42
C LYS A 40 -7.82 -12.79 9.47
N LYS A 41 -7.64 -14.12 9.48
CA LYS A 41 -6.72 -14.81 8.56
C LYS A 41 -7.49 -15.58 7.49
N LYS A 42 -7.12 -15.39 6.22
CA LYS A 42 -7.63 -16.14 5.09
C LYS A 42 -6.61 -16.12 3.94
N PHE A 43 -6.47 -17.21 3.19
CA PHE A 43 -5.63 -17.30 1.99
C PHE A 43 -4.16 -16.82 2.19
N ASN A 44 -3.59 -17.04 3.36
CA ASN A 44 -2.29 -16.51 3.75
C ASN A 44 -2.23 -14.96 3.75
N GLY A 45 -3.32 -14.33 4.15
CA GLY A 45 -3.42 -12.88 4.36
C GLY A 45 -4.10 -12.55 5.68
N ASN A 46 -3.63 -11.50 6.33
CA ASN A 46 -4.34 -10.82 7.41
C ASN A 46 -5.27 -9.79 6.78
N TYR A 47 -6.57 -9.84 7.11
CA TYR A 47 -7.52 -8.90 6.53
C TYR A 47 -8.57 -8.43 7.52
N ILE A 48 -9.08 -7.23 7.27
CA ILE A 48 -10.26 -6.67 7.91
C ILE A 48 -11.28 -6.40 6.80
N LEU A 49 -12.50 -6.87 7.01
CA LEU A 49 -13.67 -6.52 6.19
C LEU A 49 -14.55 -5.58 7.03
N THR A 50 -14.78 -4.39 6.53
CA THR A 50 -15.57 -3.35 7.19
C THR A 50 -16.34 -2.52 6.16
N ASN A 51 -17.09 -1.53 6.63
CA ASN A 51 -17.74 -0.53 5.77
C ASN A 51 -17.12 0.85 6.02
N ILE A 52 -16.94 1.63 4.94
CA ILE A 52 -16.68 3.06 5.00
C ILE A 52 -17.84 3.75 4.28
N GLY A 53 -18.71 4.42 5.04
CA GLY A 53 -20.03 4.79 4.55
C GLY A 53 -20.82 3.55 4.12
N ASP A 54 -21.39 3.59 2.92
CA ASP A 54 -22.16 2.47 2.35
C ASP A 54 -21.30 1.47 1.57
N GLU A 55 -19.98 1.71 1.44
CA GLU A 55 -19.08 0.86 0.66
C GLU A 55 -18.40 -0.20 1.53
N GLN A 56 -18.49 -1.47 1.11
CA GLN A 56 -17.69 -2.54 1.72
C GLN A 56 -16.22 -2.42 1.32
N VAL A 57 -15.33 -2.56 2.29
CA VAL A 57 -13.88 -2.39 2.11
C VAL A 57 -13.12 -3.52 2.78
N ILE A 58 -12.13 -4.05 2.08
CA ILE A 58 -11.14 -4.98 2.63
C ILE A 58 -9.81 -4.24 2.79
N PHE A 59 -9.24 -4.30 3.99
CA PHE A 59 -7.84 -3.96 4.25
C PHE A 59 -7.05 -5.27 4.36
N LEU A 60 -6.06 -5.46 3.48
CA LEU A 60 -5.30 -6.70 3.36
C LEU A 60 -3.80 -6.47 3.58
N LYS A 61 -3.19 -7.29 4.43
CA LYS A 61 -1.74 -7.47 4.54
C LYS A 61 -1.41 -8.91 4.13
N PRO A 62 -0.80 -9.15 2.96
CA PRO A 62 -0.33 -10.47 2.57
C PRO A 62 0.69 -11.02 3.58
N LEU A 63 0.53 -12.26 4.05
CA LEU A 63 1.45 -12.93 4.97
C LEU A 63 2.49 -13.79 4.23
N SER A 64 2.68 -13.53 2.95
CA SER A 64 3.74 -14.08 2.12
C SER A 64 4.91 -13.08 2.05
N TYR A 65 6.09 -13.57 1.66
CA TYR A 65 7.17 -12.64 1.30
C TYR A 65 6.76 -11.76 0.13
N MET A 66 7.40 -10.58 0.02
CA MET A 66 7.05 -9.53 -0.93
C MET A 66 6.82 -10.04 -2.36
N ASN A 67 7.69 -10.91 -2.86
CA ASN A 67 7.64 -11.49 -4.21
C ASN A 67 6.54 -12.55 -4.41
N LEU A 68 5.70 -12.81 -3.42
CA LEU A 68 4.56 -13.74 -3.47
C LEU A 68 3.23 -13.07 -3.10
N SER A 69 3.20 -11.74 -3.00
CA SER A 69 2.01 -10.97 -2.60
C SER A 69 0.86 -11.09 -3.60
N GLY A 70 1.17 -11.23 -4.88
CA GLY A 70 0.16 -11.34 -5.94
C GLY A 70 -0.69 -12.59 -5.83
N GLY A 71 -0.09 -13.71 -5.48
CA GLY A 71 -0.82 -14.97 -5.28
C GLY A 71 -1.83 -14.90 -4.13
N VAL A 72 -1.50 -14.16 -3.06
CA VAL A 72 -2.43 -13.92 -1.95
C VAL A 72 -3.57 -13.00 -2.42
N LEU A 73 -3.24 -11.86 -3.01
CA LEU A 73 -4.23 -10.90 -3.50
C LEU A 73 -5.20 -11.53 -4.52
N LYS A 74 -4.70 -12.33 -5.46
CA LYS A 74 -5.52 -13.00 -6.47
C LYS A 74 -6.63 -13.87 -5.84
N LYS A 75 -6.32 -14.61 -4.76
CA LYS A 75 -7.31 -15.41 -4.03
C LYS A 75 -8.41 -14.54 -3.40
N PHE A 76 -8.07 -13.38 -2.88
CA PHE A 76 -9.06 -12.42 -2.36
C PHE A 76 -9.95 -11.86 -3.46
N ILE A 77 -9.34 -11.44 -4.58
CA ILE A 77 -10.07 -10.93 -5.75
C ILE A 77 -11.08 -11.95 -6.26
N ASP A 78 -10.65 -13.20 -6.43
CA ASP A 78 -11.52 -14.26 -6.95
C ASP A 78 -12.64 -14.63 -5.98
N TYR A 79 -12.33 -14.68 -4.68
CA TYR A 79 -13.31 -15.05 -3.65
C TYR A 79 -14.38 -13.97 -3.44
N PHE A 80 -13.96 -12.70 -3.35
CA PHE A 80 -14.85 -11.58 -3.10
C PHE A 80 -15.40 -10.93 -4.38
N LYS A 81 -15.00 -11.40 -5.57
CA LYS A 81 -15.40 -10.87 -6.88
C LYS A 81 -15.09 -9.38 -7.03
N ILE A 82 -13.84 -9.01 -6.71
CA ILE A 82 -13.38 -7.63 -6.76
C ILE A 82 -12.88 -7.31 -8.16
N ASP A 83 -13.37 -6.21 -8.73
CA ASP A 83 -12.90 -5.70 -10.02
C ASP A 83 -11.50 -5.07 -9.90
N VAL A 84 -10.74 -5.13 -10.99
CA VAL A 84 -9.37 -4.58 -11.04
C VAL A 84 -9.35 -3.09 -10.71
N ASP A 85 -10.41 -2.37 -11.09
CA ASP A 85 -10.58 -0.94 -10.80
C ASP A 85 -10.84 -0.63 -9.32
N ASP A 86 -11.14 -1.63 -8.51
CA ASP A 86 -11.36 -1.49 -7.07
C ASP A 86 -10.16 -1.93 -6.22
N ILE A 87 -9.01 -2.21 -6.88
CA ILE A 87 -7.77 -2.60 -6.21
C ILE A 87 -6.89 -1.37 -6.00
N TYR A 88 -6.47 -1.17 -4.74
CA TYR A 88 -5.56 -0.11 -4.29
C TYR A 88 -4.37 -0.74 -3.57
N VAL A 89 -3.17 -0.62 -4.16
CA VAL A 89 -1.94 -1.18 -3.58
C VAL A 89 -1.10 -0.06 -2.98
N ILE A 90 -0.76 -0.19 -1.70
CA ILE A 90 0.10 0.72 -0.96
C ILE A 90 1.50 0.11 -0.87
N CYS A 91 2.51 0.82 -1.36
CA CYS A 91 3.89 0.33 -1.41
C CYS A 91 4.92 1.45 -1.27
N ASP A 92 6.13 1.07 -0.93
CA ASP A 92 7.32 1.92 -0.98
C ASP A 92 7.72 2.27 -2.41
N ASP A 93 8.46 3.38 -2.55
CA ASP A 93 8.95 3.90 -3.83
C ASP A 93 10.35 4.50 -3.67
N LEU A 94 11.33 3.88 -4.31
CA LEU A 94 12.73 4.32 -4.35
C LEU A 94 12.96 5.60 -5.16
N ASP A 95 12.05 5.92 -6.09
CA ASP A 95 12.18 7.10 -6.96
C ASP A 95 11.58 8.36 -6.34
N LEU A 96 10.98 8.23 -5.17
CA LEU A 96 10.41 9.35 -4.41
C LEU A 96 11.21 9.56 -3.12
N LYS A 97 11.54 10.82 -2.84
CA LYS A 97 12.16 11.20 -1.55
C LYS A 97 11.23 10.89 -0.38
N VAL A 98 11.82 10.60 0.77
CA VAL A 98 11.06 10.49 2.03
C VAL A 98 10.30 11.80 2.29
N GLY A 99 9.02 11.66 2.64
CA GLY A 99 8.10 12.79 2.80
C GLY A 99 7.24 13.06 1.56
N ASN A 100 7.51 12.39 0.44
CA ASN A 100 6.71 12.48 -0.79
C ASN A 100 5.90 11.20 -1.01
N PHE A 101 4.82 11.34 -1.76
CA PHE A 101 3.97 10.20 -2.16
C PHE A 101 3.33 10.47 -3.52
N LYS A 102 2.79 9.44 -4.17
CA LYS A 102 2.00 9.59 -5.41
C LYS A 102 0.86 8.60 -5.49
N PHE A 103 -0.29 9.10 -5.89
CA PHE A 103 -1.41 8.30 -6.38
C PHE A 103 -1.23 8.01 -7.86
N ARG A 104 -1.39 6.75 -8.29
CA ARG A 104 -1.25 6.32 -9.70
C ARG A 104 -2.34 5.32 -10.04
N ASN A 105 -3.01 5.51 -11.17
CA ASN A 105 -4.07 4.60 -11.66
C ASN A 105 -3.53 3.38 -12.40
N ARG A 106 -2.26 3.41 -12.86
CA ARG A 106 -1.56 2.34 -13.58
C ARG A 106 -0.05 2.59 -13.60
N GLY A 107 0.74 1.63 -14.05
CA GLY A 107 2.17 1.81 -14.28
C GLY A 107 2.96 0.51 -14.19
N SER A 108 4.25 0.57 -14.52
CA SER A 108 5.20 -0.54 -14.34
C SER A 108 5.47 -0.78 -12.84
N SER A 109 6.13 -1.88 -12.53
CA SER A 109 6.56 -2.20 -11.15
C SER A 109 7.69 -1.30 -10.65
N GLY A 110 8.45 -0.66 -11.55
CA GLY A 110 9.64 0.14 -11.17
C GLY A 110 10.69 -0.69 -10.38
N GLY A 111 10.81 -1.98 -10.67
CA GLY A 111 11.68 -2.88 -9.92
C GLY A 111 11.11 -3.43 -8.60
N HIS A 112 9.96 -2.95 -8.16
CA HIS A 112 9.33 -3.40 -6.91
C HIS A 112 8.76 -4.81 -7.04
N ASN A 113 9.32 -5.79 -6.33
CA ASN A 113 8.99 -7.21 -6.46
C ASN A 113 7.52 -7.53 -6.15
N GLY A 114 6.93 -6.88 -5.16
CA GLY A 114 5.51 -7.06 -4.83
C GLY A 114 4.59 -6.59 -5.96
N LEU A 115 4.84 -5.42 -6.56
CA LEU A 115 4.08 -4.91 -7.70
C LEU A 115 4.25 -5.79 -8.94
N LYS A 116 5.47 -6.32 -9.17
CA LYS A 116 5.73 -7.25 -10.27
C LYS A 116 4.92 -8.53 -10.12
N ASP A 117 4.90 -9.10 -8.92
CA ASP A 117 4.14 -10.33 -8.66
C ASP A 117 2.62 -10.12 -8.74
N ILE A 118 2.11 -9.01 -8.20
CA ILE A 118 0.69 -8.62 -8.32
C ILE A 118 0.31 -8.51 -9.80
N SER A 119 1.08 -7.75 -10.59
CA SER A 119 0.77 -7.57 -12.01
C SER A 119 0.76 -8.88 -12.79
N LYS A 120 1.67 -9.80 -12.45
CA LYS A 120 1.70 -11.16 -13.01
C LYS A 120 0.47 -11.99 -12.60
N ALA A 121 0.11 -11.95 -11.32
CA ALA A 121 -0.98 -12.77 -10.77
C ALA A 121 -2.36 -12.35 -11.28
N ILE A 122 -2.60 -11.04 -11.44
CA ILE A 122 -3.88 -10.50 -11.93
C ILE A 122 -3.92 -10.28 -13.45
N GLY A 123 -2.78 -10.40 -14.14
CA GLY A 123 -2.69 -10.21 -15.58
C GLY A 123 -2.88 -8.75 -16.04
N SER A 124 -2.66 -7.77 -15.17
CA SER A 124 -2.90 -6.36 -15.46
C SER A 124 -1.98 -5.43 -14.67
N ASN A 125 -1.65 -4.29 -15.27
CA ASN A 125 -0.97 -3.16 -14.63
C ASN A 125 -1.92 -1.99 -14.31
N SER A 126 -3.22 -2.16 -14.56
CA SER A 126 -4.24 -1.10 -14.47
C SER A 126 -4.94 -1.04 -13.11
N TYR A 127 -4.30 -1.49 -12.04
CA TYR A 127 -4.77 -1.28 -10.68
C TYR A 127 -4.18 0.00 -10.08
N LYS A 128 -4.90 0.58 -9.13
CA LYS A 128 -4.52 1.83 -8.46
C LYS A 128 -3.40 1.61 -7.45
N ARG A 129 -2.55 2.60 -7.28
CA ARG A 129 -1.38 2.55 -6.40
C ARG A 129 -1.24 3.81 -5.59
N ILE A 130 -0.86 3.64 -4.33
CA ILE A 130 -0.42 4.69 -3.42
C ILE A 130 1.05 4.41 -3.14
N ARG A 131 1.93 5.20 -3.76
CA ARG A 131 3.38 5.03 -3.70
C ARG A 131 3.96 6.01 -2.68
N ILE A 132 4.66 5.51 -1.68
CA ILE A 132 5.22 6.29 -0.57
C ILE A 132 6.74 6.32 -0.70
N GLY A 133 7.31 7.51 -0.78
CA GLY A 133 8.74 7.71 -0.97
C GLY A 133 9.57 7.24 0.21
N ILE A 134 10.59 6.46 -0.09
CA ILE A 134 11.57 5.96 0.88
C ILE A 134 13.00 6.41 0.54
N ASP A 135 13.15 7.23 -0.54
CA ASP A 135 14.45 7.60 -1.11
C ASP A 135 15.22 6.40 -1.66
N ASN A 136 16.41 6.65 -2.18
CA ASN A 136 17.30 5.65 -2.71
C ASN A 136 18.74 5.96 -2.31
N ASP A 137 19.46 4.97 -1.84
CA ASP A 137 20.88 5.05 -1.57
C ASP A 137 21.62 4.30 -2.68
N LYS A 138 22.21 5.04 -3.61
CA LYS A 138 22.90 4.48 -4.79
C LYS A 138 24.18 3.71 -4.44
N ASP A 139 24.72 3.92 -3.24
CA ASP A 139 25.95 3.27 -2.76
C ASP A 139 25.65 1.95 -2.03
N ARG A 140 24.37 1.63 -1.82
CA ARG A 140 23.94 0.39 -1.16
C ARG A 140 23.19 -0.52 -2.13
N ASP A 141 23.29 -1.82 -1.90
CA ASP A 141 22.43 -2.79 -2.57
C ASP A 141 20.96 -2.48 -2.30
N THR A 142 20.14 -2.46 -3.33
CA THR A 142 18.71 -2.08 -3.24
C THR A 142 17.93 -2.98 -2.27
N LYS A 143 18.24 -4.28 -2.24
CA LYS A 143 17.59 -5.21 -1.33
C LYS A 143 17.92 -4.90 0.13
N ASP A 144 19.18 -4.61 0.41
CA ASP A 144 19.62 -4.25 1.78
C ASP A 144 19.03 -2.91 2.19
N TYR A 145 18.91 -1.96 1.27
CA TYR A 145 18.31 -0.66 1.53
C TYR A 145 16.83 -0.75 1.91
N VAL A 146 16.00 -1.43 1.10
CA VAL A 146 14.57 -1.54 1.39
C VAL A 146 14.27 -2.36 2.66
N LEU A 147 15.16 -3.27 3.05
CA LEU A 147 15.06 -4.02 4.29
C LEU A 147 15.67 -3.29 5.49
N SER A 148 16.29 -2.13 5.29
CA SER A 148 16.81 -1.31 6.39
C SER A 148 15.69 -0.55 7.08
N LYS A 149 15.90 -0.22 8.37
CA LYS A 149 14.94 0.53 9.18
C LYS A 149 14.97 2.02 8.84
N LEU A 150 13.83 2.66 8.97
CA LEU A 150 13.70 4.10 8.87
C LEU A 150 14.39 4.79 10.05
N SER A 151 15.08 5.92 9.80
CA SER A 151 15.57 6.80 10.85
C SER A 151 14.42 7.44 11.62
N LYS A 152 14.69 8.05 12.77
CA LYS A 152 13.67 8.80 13.53
C LYS A 152 13.10 9.96 12.71
N GLU A 153 13.97 10.70 12.03
CA GLU A 153 13.60 11.82 11.16
C GLU A 153 12.72 11.36 9.99
N ASP A 154 13.09 10.24 9.33
CA ASP A 154 12.29 9.68 8.25
C ASP A 154 10.91 9.24 8.72
N LYS A 155 10.81 8.64 9.91
CA LYS A 155 9.52 8.24 10.49
C LYS A 155 8.59 9.43 10.73
N GLU A 156 9.11 10.55 11.20
CA GLU A 156 8.32 11.78 11.39
C GLU A 156 7.76 12.29 10.05
N LYS A 157 8.60 12.33 9.00
CA LYS A 157 8.15 12.69 7.64
C LYS A 157 7.09 11.74 7.10
N ILE A 158 7.28 10.43 7.32
CA ILE A 158 6.32 9.40 6.89
C ILE A 158 4.98 9.54 7.62
N LEU A 159 4.97 9.87 8.91
CA LEU A 159 3.71 10.12 9.63
C LEU A 159 2.91 11.27 9.04
N ASP A 160 3.55 12.35 8.59
CA ASP A 160 2.86 13.45 7.92
C ASP A 160 2.33 13.04 6.53
N VAL A 161 3.08 12.19 5.82
CA VAL A 161 2.60 11.54 4.59
C VAL A 161 1.37 10.68 4.86
N TYR A 162 1.37 9.86 5.91
CA TYR A 162 0.23 9.02 6.28
C TYR A 162 -1.03 9.84 6.57
N LYS A 163 -0.92 10.95 7.31
CA LYS A 163 -2.03 11.88 7.54
C LYS A 163 -2.65 12.36 6.22
N THR A 164 -1.79 12.80 5.28
CA THR A 164 -2.25 13.34 4.00
C THR A 164 -2.84 12.25 3.11
N ILE A 165 -2.22 11.07 3.04
CA ILE A 165 -2.74 9.92 2.28
C ILE A 165 -4.07 9.46 2.86
N SER A 166 -4.26 9.48 4.19
CA SER A 166 -5.52 9.10 4.83
C SER A 166 -6.70 9.96 4.37
N LEU A 167 -6.49 11.27 4.24
CA LEU A 167 -7.48 12.18 3.64
C LEU A 167 -7.76 11.80 2.18
N GLY A 168 -6.72 11.47 1.42
CA GLY A 168 -6.87 11.01 0.03
C GLY A 168 -7.63 9.69 -0.08
N VAL A 169 -7.42 8.76 0.85
CA VAL A 169 -8.17 7.50 0.92
C VAL A 169 -9.64 7.76 1.27
N ASP A 170 -9.93 8.66 2.22
CA ASP A 170 -11.32 9.06 2.53
C ASP A 170 -12.02 9.68 1.30
N ASP A 171 -11.30 10.45 0.51
CA ASP A 171 -11.83 11.09 -0.69
C ASP A 171 -12.02 10.12 -1.88
N ILE A 172 -11.37 8.95 -1.88
CA ILE A 172 -11.62 7.86 -2.86
C ILE A 172 -13.09 7.40 -2.83
N PHE A 173 -13.76 7.54 -1.71
CA PHE A 173 -15.18 7.18 -1.56
C PHE A 173 -16.14 8.27 -2.03
N LYS A 174 -15.62 9.47 -2.39
CA LYS A 174 -16.43 10.64 -2.79
C LYS A 174 -16.18 11.07 -4.24
N TYR A 175 -14.96 10.83 -4.74
CA TYR A 175 -14.52 11.33 -6.05
C TYR A 175 -13.91 10.21 -6.89
N ASP A 176 -13.89 10.39 -8.21
CA ASP A 176 -13.11 9.52 -9.09
C ASP A 176 -11.61 9.64 -8.82
N PHE A 177 -10.86 8.59 -9.18
CA PHE A 177 -9.44 8.50 -8.85
C PHE A 177 -8.58 9.52 -9.63
N THR A 178 -9.04 10.00 -10.78
CA THR A 178 -8.36 11.07 -11.54
C THR A 178 -8.37 12.37 -10.74
N LYS A 179 -9.51 12.68 -10.11
CA LYS A 179 -9.63 13.82 -9.18
C LYS A 179 -8.70 13.68 -7.98
N ILE A 180 -8.62 12.48 -7.39
CA ILE A 180 -7.69 12.20 -6.28
C ILE A 180 -6.25 12.46 -6.70
N MET A 181 -5.82 11.94 -7.85
CA MET A 181 -4.48 12.22 -8.39
C MET A 181 -4.22 13.72 -8.57
N SER A 182 -5.20 14.46 -9.08
CA SER A 182 -5.06 15.91 -9.28
C SER A 182 -4.95 16.69 -7.98
N LEU A 183 -5.72 16.31 -6.94
CA LEU A 183 -5.76 17.00 -5.65
C LEU A 183 -4.51 16.73 -4.81
N TYR A 184 -4.06 15.48 -4.77
CA TYR A 184 -3.04 15.04 -3.82
C TYR A 184 -1.63 15.00 -4.39
N ASN A 185 -1.45 14.69 -5.69
CA ASN A 185 -0.11 14.70 -6.28
C ASN A 185 0.51 16.11 -6.39
N ARG A 186 -0.29 17.17 -6.38
CA ARG A 186 0.21 18.56 -6.40
C ARG A 186 0.78 19.03 -5.06
N LYS A 187 0.41 18.38 -3.96
CA LYS A 187 0.90 18.73 -2.61
C LYS A 187 2.34 18.28 -2.34
N ASN A 188 2.97 17.62 -3.29
CA ASN A 188 4.34 17.09 -3.18
C ASN A 188 5.41 17.93 -3.92
N ASN A 189 5.09 19.14 -4.31
CA ASN A 189 6.04 20.05 -4.97
C ASN A 189 6.53 21.13 -4.01
#